data_ea3ca2d22554fb67a9e99d8ee64b7b26
#
_entry.id   ea3ca2d22554fb67a9e99d8ee64b7b26
#
_cell.length_a   1.000
_cell.length_b   1.000
_cell.length_c   1.000
_cell.angle_alpha   90.00
_cell.angle_beta   90.00
_cell.angle_gamma   90.00
#
_symmetry.space_group_name_H-M   'P 1'
#
loop_
_entity.id
_entity.type
_entity.pdbx_description
1 polymer ?
#
loop_
_entity_poly.entity_id
_entity_poly.type
_entity_poly.pdbx_seq_one_letter_code
_entity_poly.pdbx_strand_id
1 'polypeptide(L)'
;MDKKETATKEDLMAVVSLFENMGILYWVDGGWGVDLLAGKQTRDHRDIDINFDAQYTERLLDILSEHGYKVETDWKPVRIELYSDEYGYLDIHPFVLNDDGTSKQADLEGGWYEFEKDYFG
;
A
#
# COMPACT_ATOMS: atom_id res chain seq x y z
N MET A 1 -24.90 3.84 5.37
CA MET A 1 -24.26 2.50 5.44
C MET A 1 -22.96 2.59 6.19
N ASP A 2 -22.68 1.61 7.03
CA ASP A 2 -21.44 1.58 7.77
C ASP A 2 -20.27 1.28 6.84
N LYS A 3 -19.12 1.86 7.13
CA LYS A 3 -17.90 1.57 6.38
C LYS A 3 -17.41 0.17 6.69
N LYS A 4 -16.81 -0.48 5.69
CA LYS A 4 -16.18 -1.78 5.84
C LYS A 4 -14.87 -1.62 6.60
N GLU A 5 -14.82 -2.09 7.85
CA GLU A 5 -13.66 -1.92 8.73
C GLU A 5 -12.84 -3.19 8.92
N THR A 6 -13.05 -4.17 8.04
CA THR A 6 -12.24 -5.39 8.02
C THR A 6 -11.80 -5.66 6.59
N ALA A 7 -10.49 -5.75 6.39
CA ALA A 7 -9.91 -6.15 5.11
C ALA A 7 -9.71 -7.66 5.13
N THR A 8 -10.43 -8.37 4.26
CA THR A 8 -10.37 -9.83 4.18
C THR A 8 -9.22 -10.30 3.30
N LYS A 9 -8.95 -11.61 3.32
CA LYS A 9 -7.97 -12.21 2.41
C LYS A 9 -8.38 -11.99 0.95
N GLU A 10 -9.67 -12.08 0.65
CA GLU A 10 -10.21 -11.84 -0.69
C GLU A 10 -9.95 -10.38 -1.11
N ASP A 11 -10.13 -9.43 -0.20
CA ASP A 11 -9.82 -8.03 -0.45
C ASP A 11 -8.34 -7.84 -0.75
N LEU A 12 -7.46 -8.47 0.04
CA LEU A 12 -6.03 -8.42 -0.18
C LEU A 12 -5.66 -8.96 -1.57
N MET A 13 -6.22 -10.10 -1.95
CA MET A 13 -5.93 -10.71 -3.25
C MET A 13 -6.41 -9.84 -4.40
N ALA A 14 -7.55 -9.18 -4.27
CA ALA A 14 -8.05 -8.26 -5.28
C ALA A 14 -7.11 -7.06 -5.47
N VAL A 15 -6.66 -6.48 -4.37
CA VAL A 15 -5.74 -5.33 -4.40
C VAL A 15 -4.38 -5.73 -4.98
N VAL A 16 -3.83 -6.85 -4.53
CA VAL A 16 -2.55 -7.36 -5.03
C VAL A 16 -2.63 -7.59 -6.56
N SER A 17 -3.75 -8.11 -7.04
CA SER A 17 -3.95 -8.33 -8.47
C SER A 17 -3.88 -7.03 -9.27
N LEU A 18 -4.39 -5.92 -8.73
CA LEU A 18 -4.28 -4.62 -9.38
C LEU A 18 -2.83 -4.20 -9.55
N PHE A 19 -2.01 -4.33 -8.50
CA PHE A 19 -0.59 -4.00 -8.58
C PHE A 19 0.16 -4.90 -9.55
N GLU A 20 -0.13 -6.21 -9.52
CA GLU A 20 0.48 -7.17 -10.46
C GLU A 20 0.14 -6.82 -11.91
N ASN A 21 -1.12 -6.48 -12.19
CA ASN A 21 -1.55 -6.12 -13.53
C ASN A 21 -0.91 -4.82 -14.04
N MET A 22 -0.57 -3.91 -13.13
CA MET A 22 0.11 -2.67 -13.48
C MET A 22 1.61 -2.85 -13.70
N GLY A 23 2.19 -3.95 -13.22
CA GLY A 23 3.63 -4.19 -13.29
C GLY A 23 4.44 -3.26 -12.38
N ILE A 24 3.84 -2.77 -11.30
CA ILE A 24 4.50 -1.88 -10.34
C ILE A 24 5.16 -2.71 -9.25
N LEU A 25 6.39 -2.34 -8.88
CA LEU A 25 7.05 -2.94 -7.74
C LEU A 25 6.33 -2.54 -6.45
N TYR A 26 5.99 -3.52 -5.61
CA TYR A 26 5.24 -3.30 -4.38
C TYR A 26 5.59 -4.33 -3.31
N TRP A 27 5.24 -4.00 -2.05
CA TRP A 27 5.34 -4.93 -0.91
C TRP A 27 4.10 -4.76 -0.04
N VAL A 28 3.56 -5.89 0.45
CA VAL A 28 2.50 -5.85 1.47
C VAL A 28 3.16 -5.65 2.83
N ASP A 29 2.68 -4.68 3.59
CA ASP A 29 3.22 -4.34 4.90
C ASP A 29 2.10 -4.39 5.95
N GLY A 30 2.34 -3.87 7.16
CA GLY A 30 1.35 -3.87 8.23
C GLY A 30 0.96 -5.28 8.68
N GLY A 31 -0.26 -5.41 9.22
CA GLY A 31 -0.76 -6.68 9.76
C GLY A 31 -0.83 -7.79 8.72
N TRP A 32 -1.32 -7.50 7.52
CA TRP A 32 -1.36 -8.50 6.45
C TRP A 32 0.02 -8.92 5.98
N GLY A 33 1.00 -7.98 5.98
CA GLY A 33 2.38 -8.33 5.66
C GLY A 33 2.95 -9.36 6.62
N VAL A 34 2.71 -9.16 7.91
CA VAL A 34 3.13 -10.10 8.96
C VAL A 34 2.45 -11.46 8.77
N ASP A 35 1.15 -11.48 8.53
CA ASP A 35 0.39 -12.72 8.36
C ASP A 35 0.81 -13.50 7.10
N LEU A 36 1.15 -12.81 6.01
CA LEU A 36 1.67 -13.47 4.81
C LEU A 36 3.01 -14.16 5.10
N LEU A 37 3.88 -13.53 5.87
CA LEU A 37 5.15 -14.14 6.28
C LEU A 37 4.94 -15.35 7.19
N ALA A 38 3.91 -15.29 8.04
CA ALA A 38 3.56 -16.39 8.94
C ALA A 38 2.86 -17.56 8.23
N GLY A 39 2.39 -17.34 7.01
CA GLY A 39 1.65 -18.34 6.22
C GLY A 39 0.19 -18.53 6.63
N LYS A 40 -0.34 -17.68 7.50
CA LYS A 40 -1.74 -17.76 7.92
C LYS A 40 -2.19 -16.42 8.50
N GLN A 41 -3.50 -16.17 8.44
CA GLN A 41 -4.09 -15.01 9.08
C GLN A 41 -4.20 -15.25 10.58
N THR A 42 -3.54 -14.40 11.38
CA THR A 42 -3.51 -14.53 12.84
C THR A 42 -4.59 -13.72 13.54
N ARG A 43 -5.15 -12.69 12.88
CA ARG A 43 -6.21 -11.83 13.40
C ARG A 43 -6.90 -11.10 12.25
N ASP A 44 -8.02 -10.42 12.55
CA ASP A 44 -8.66 -9.54 11.59
C ASP A 44 -7.85 -8.24 11.44
N HIS A 45 -7.81 -7.71 10.23
CA HIS A 45 -7.12 -6.46 9.93
C HIS A 45 -8.12 -5.45 9.36
N ARG A 46 -8.01 -4.19 9.81
CA ARG A 46 -8.87 -3.11 9.33
C ARG A 46 -8.53 -2.71 7.91
N ASP A 47 -7.25 -2.67 7.59
CA ASP A 47 -6.75 -2.13 6.33
C ASP A 47 -5.65 -3.00 5.74
N ILE A 48 -5.32 -2.67 4.51
CA ILE A 48 -4.20 -3.27 3.77
C ILE A 48 -3.18 -2.17 3.58
N ASP A 49 -1.92 -2.42 3.95
CA ASP A 49 -0.80 -1.49 3.77
C ASP A 49 0.08 -1.99 2.65
N ILE A 50 0.32 -1.15 1.64
CA ILE A 50 1.18 -1.50 0.52
C ILE A 50 2.20 -0.41 0.27
N ASN A 51 3.46 -0.80 0.25
CA ASN A 51 4.58 0.04 -0.17
C ASN A 51 4.78 -0.14 -1.67
N PHE A 52 5.07 0.94 -2.39
CA PHE A 52 5.18 0.86 -3.85
C PHE A 52 6.16 1.90 -4.39
N ASP A 53 6.53 1.74 -5.65
CA ASP A 53 7.43 2.66 -6.36
C ASP A 53 6.74 4.01 -6.57
N ALA A 54 7.27 5.07 -5.96
CA ALA A 54 6.67 6.41 -5.92
C ALA A 54 6.47 7.03 -7.30
N GLN A 55 7.24 6.64 -8.31
CA GLN A 55 7.10 7.21 -9.65
C GLN A 55 5.73 6.91 -10.28
N TYR A 56 5.03 5.90 -9.77
CA TYR A 56 3.72 5.49 -10.29
C TYR A 56 2.54 6.00 -9.46
N THR A 57 2.77 6.94 -8.53
CA THR A 57 1.72 7.40 -7.60
C THR A 57 0.47 7.88 -8.33
N GLU A 58 0.60 8.79 -9.28
CA GLU A 58 -0.57 9.36 -9.97
C GLU A 58 -1.31 8.32 -10.81
N ARG A 59 -0.56 7.46 -11.52
CA ARG A 59 -1.15 6.38 -12.30
C ARG A 59 -1.91 5.39 -11.42
N LEU A 60 -1.33 5.06 -10.26
CA LEU A 60 -1.95 4.17 -9.30
C LEU A 60 -3.25 4.77 -8.75
N LEU A 61 -3.24 6.05 -8.38
CA LEU A 61 -4.43 6.73 -7.88
C LEU A 61 -5.56 6.73 -8.93
N ASP A 62 -5.24 6.96 -10.20
CA ASP A 62 -6.22 6.92 -11.28
C ASP A 62 -6.87 5.54 -11.40
N ILE A 63 -6.05 4.49 -11.36
CA ILE A 63 -6.56 3.11 -11.47
C ILE A 63 -7.38 2.73 -10.25
N LEU A 64 -6.94 3.09 -9.05
CA LEU A 64 -7.71 2.82 -7.83
C LEU A 64 -9.06 3.54 -7.87
N SER A 65 -9.10 4.78 -8.36
CA SER A 65 -10.34 5.52 -8.53
C SER A 65 -11.31 4.79 -9.49
N GLU A 66 -10.80 4.23 -10.56
CA GLU A 66 -11.59 3.45 -11.51
C GLU A 66 -12.19 2.19 -10.87
N HIS A 67 -11.55 1.66 -9.84
CA HIS A 67 -12.02 0.49 -9.10
C HIS A 67 -12.83 0.82 -7.85
N GLY A 68 -13.28 2.06 -7.72
CA GLY A 68 -14.20 2.47 -6.65
C GLY A 68 -13.54 3.00 -5.39
N TYR A 69 -12.23 3.18 -5.38
CA TYR A 69 -11.54 3.77 -4.24
C TYR A 69 -11.66 5.30 -4.23
N LYS A 70 -11.83 5.86 -3.04
CA LYS A 70 -11.81 7.31 -2.80
C LYS A 70 -10.75 7.64 -1.79
N VAL A 71 -10.06 8.76 -1.99
CA VAL A 71 -9.04 9.23 -1.03
C VAL A 71 -9.75 9.74 0.22
N GLU A 72 -9.40 9.15 1.37
CA GLU A 72 -9.89 9.59 2.68
C GLU A 72 -8.89 10.54 3.35
N THR A 73 -7.59 10.22 3.26
CA THR A 73 -6.53 11.03 3.84
C THR A 73 -5.38 11.11 2.84
N ASP A 74 -4.97 12.33 2.51
CA ASP A 74 -3.87 12.57 1.58
C ASP A 74 -2.71 13.23 2.31
N TRP A 75 -1.69 12.45 2.66
CA TRP A 75 -0.45 12.91 3.27
C TRP A 75 0.73 12.66 2.34
N LYS A 76 0.55 13.01 1.05
CA LYS A 76 1.68 12.90 0.10
C LYS A 76 2.85 13.76 0.56
N PRO A 77 4.07 13.32 0.39
CA PRO A 77 4.51 12.03 -0.17
C PRO A 77 4.67 10.92 0.88
N VAL A 78 4.14 11.07 2.08
CA VAL A 78 4.28 10.09 3.17
C VAL A 78 3.39 8.89 2.95
N ARG A 79 2.09 9.12 2.85
CA ARG A 79 1.09 8.06 2.63
C ARG A 79 -0.22 8.64 2.11
N ILE A 80 -1.05 7.77 1.56
CA ILE A 80 -2.40 8.09 1.14
C ILE A 80 -3.33 6.98 1.61
N GLU A 81 -4.37 7.33 2.37
CA GLU A 81 -5.39 6.37 2.77
C GLU A 81 -6.59 6.48 1.84
N LEU A 82 -7.02 5.34 1.30
CA LEU A 82 -8.18 5.25 0.43
C LEU A 82 -9.21 4.30 1.03
N TYR A 83 -10.44 4.42 0.57
CA TYR A 83 -11.54 3.56 0.98
C TYR A 83 -12.39 3.16 -0.22
N SER A 84 -12.79 1.90 -0.26
CA SER A 84 -13.75 1.34 -1.21
C SER A 84 -14.84 0.61 -0.44
N ASP A 85 -16.10 0.82 -0.83
CA ASP A 85 -17.22 0.08 -0.23
C ASP A 85 -17.09 -1.43 -0.43
N GLU A 86 -16.45 -1.85 -1.51
CA GLU A 86 -16.26 -3.28 -1.83
C GLU A 86 -15.06 -3.88 -1.11
N TYR A 87 -13.92 -3.15 -1.07
CA TYR A 87 -12.65 -3.72 -0.62
C TYR A 87 -12.17 -3.17 0.74
N GLY A 88 -12.81 -2.12 1.27
CA GLY A 88 -12.42 -1.51 2.55
C GLY A 88 -11.27 -0.53 2.43
N TYR A 89 -10.48 -0.42 3.50
CA TYR A 89 -9.39 0.57 3.59
C TYR A 89 -8.09 0.05 2.97
N LEU A 90 -7.45 0.93 2.21
CA LEU A 90 -6.14 0.69 1.62
C LEU A 90 -5.23 1.87 1.94
N ASP A 91 -4.09 1.60 2.54
CA ASP A 91 -3.08 2.62 2.87
C ASP A 91 -1.86 2.38 1.99
N ILE A 92 -1.56 3.33 1.12
CA ILE A 92 -0.44 3.20 0.18
C ILE A 92 0.70 4.12 0.59
N HIS A 93 1.93 3.60 0.53
CA HIS A 93 3.14 4.28 0.99
C HIS A 93 4.15 4.38 -0.17
N PRO A 94 4.34 5.59 -0.75
CA PRO A 94 5.30 5.75 -1.83
C PRO A 94 6.74 5.64 -1.34
N PHE A 95 7.57 4.87 -2.03
CA PHE A 95 9.00 4.80 -1.81
C PHE A 95 9.73 5.29 -3.06
N VAL A 96 10.74 6.12 -2.86
CA VAL A 96 11.63 6.53 -3.95
C VAL A 96 12.75 5.51 -4.03
N LEU A 97 12.88 4.84 -5.18
CA LEU A 97 13.90 3.83 -5.42
C LEU A 97 15.08 4.49 -6.12
N ASN A 98 16.27 4.30 -5.56
CA ASN A 98 17.50 4.87 -6.09
C ASN A 98 18.20 3.88 -7.03
N ASP A 99 19.03 4.39 -7.95
CA ASP A 99 19.73 3.58 -8.94
C ASP A 99 20.69 2.55 -8.31
N ASP A 100 21.20 2.85 -7.10
CA ASP A 100 22.11 1.96 -6.37
C ASP A 100 21.40 0.85 -5.60
N GLY A 101 20.07 0.77 -5.71
CA GLY A 101 19.26 -0.23 -5.02
C GLY A 101 18.79 0.18 -3.64
N THR A 102 19.20 1.33 -3.13
CA THR A 102 18.65 1.87 -1.88
C THR A 102 17.29 2.49 -2.13
N SER A 103 16.52 2.71 -1.07
CA SER A 103 15.22 3.35 -1.16
C SER A 103 15.02 4.34 -0.01
N LYS A 104 14.06 5.25 -0.19
CA LYS A 104 13.71 6.21 0.87
C LYS A 104 12.21 6.47 0.86
N GLN A 105 11.69 6.83 2.03
CA GLN A 105 10.31 7.22 2.22
C GLN A 105 10.26 8.54 2.99
N ALA A 106 9.36 9.44 2.61
CA ALA A 106 9.15 10.68 3.32
C ALA A 106 8.57 10.43 4.72
N ASP A 107 9.03 11.20 5.70
CA ASP A 107 8.45 11.19 7.04
C ASP A 107 7.50 12.38 7.23
N LEU A 108 6.78 12.40 8.35
CA LEU A 108 5.79 13.44 8.64
C LEU A 108 6.40 14.79 9.00
N GLU A 109 7.70 14.84 9.28
CA GLU A 109 8.42 16.06 9.68
C GLU A 109 9.16 16.71 8.50
N GLY A 110 8.95 16.21 7.28
CA GLY A 110 9.60 16.75 6.08
C GLY A 110 10.96 16.14 5.78
N GLY A 111 11.39 15.16 6.55
CA GLY A 111 12.62 14.41 6.28
C GLY A 111 12.36 13.15 5.47
N TRP A 112 13.31 12.23 5.50
CA TRP A 112 13.25 10.99 4.75
C TRP A 112 13.79 9.83 5.59
N TYR A 113 13.10 8.67 5.53
CA TYR A 113 13.65 7.40 5.98
C TYR A 113 14.40 6.77 4.81
N GLU A 114 15.63 6.34 5.04
CA GLU A 114 16.43 5.67 4.03
C GLU A 114 16.60 4.20 4.37
N PHE A 115 16.55 3.33 3.35
CA PHE A 115 16.66 1.89 3.50
C PHE A 115 17.80 1.36 2.63
N GLU A 116 18.54 0.39 3.17
CA GLU A 116 19.61 -0.27 2.42
C GLU A 116 19.03 -1.13 1.31
N LYS A 117 19.88 -1.42 0.33
CA LYS A 117 19.47 -2.03 -0.92
C LYS A 117 18.81 -3.41 -0.78
N ASP A 118 19.11 -4.17 0.26
CA ASP A 118 18.54 -5.49 0.46
C ASP A 118 17.41 -5.52 1.51
N TYR A 119 16.95 -4.34 1.96
CA TYR A 119 15.94 -4.25 3.01
C TYR A 119 14.64 -4.98 2.66
N PHE A 120 14.19 -4.86 1.42
CA PHE A 120 12.97 -5.49 0.93
C PHE A 120 13.24 -6.72 0.05
N GLY A 121 14.46 -7.12 -0.06
CA GLY A 121 14.96 -8.14 -0.99
C GLY A 121 14.54 -9.59 -0.68
#